data_2b012989749c1ccc92daa9129d2aa139
#
_entry.id   2b012989749c1ccc92daa9129d2aa139
#
_cell.length_a   1.000
_cell.length_b   1.000
_cell.length_c   1.000
_cell.angle_alpha   90.00
_cell.angle_beta   90.00
_cell.angle_gamma   90.00
#
_symmetry.space_group_name_H-M   'P 1'
#
loop_
_entity.id
_entity.type
_entity.pdbx_description
1 polymer ?
#
loop_
_entity_poly.entity_id
_entity_poly.type
_entity_poly.pdbx_seq_one_letter_code
_entity_poly.pdbx_strand_id
1 'polypeptide(L)'
;TGADKARFLYVLPTFQNPTGRTMSDARRAALVKAAAELNLPLVEDNPYGELWYDAPPPKSLTGRWAEGSIYLGSFSKVLVPGLRLGYVVAPKEVAPKLLQAKQAADLHTPGFNQRMVAEVLKGGFLDRHVPTIRALYKQQRDAMLAALEREMAGLGVHWNSPQGGMFLWLRLPEGLDAT
;
A
#
# COMPACT_ATOMS: atom_id res chain seq x y z
N THR A 1 -19.25 2.25 -21.95
CA THR A 1 -18.63 1.86 -20.66
C THR A 1 -18.00 3.12 -20.05
N GLY A 2 -18.07 3.33 -18.73
CA GLY A 2 -17.68 4.59 -18.08
C GLY A 2 -16.19 4.97 -18.14
N ALA A 3 -15.35 4.25 -18.88
CA ALA A 3 -13.92 4.52 -19.04
C ALA A 3 -13.62 5.86 -19.73
N ASP A 4 -14.48 6.29 -20.65
CA ASP A 4 -14.30 7.54 -21.40
C ASP A 4 -14.41 8.81 -20.53
N LYS A 5 -14.89 8.68 -19.29
CA LYS A 5 -15.00 9.76 -18.30
C LYS A 5 -14.01 9.65 -17.15
N ALA A 6 -13.26 8.54 -17.06
CA ALA A 6 -12.27 8.35 -15.99
C ALA A 6 -11.09 9.29 -16.20
N ARG A 7 -10.65 9.95 -15.12
CA ARG A 7 -9.50 10.87 -15.15
C ARG A 7 -8.21 10.19 -14.69
N PHE A 8 -8.33 9.20 -13.87
CA PHE A 8 -7.23 8.35 -13.39
C PHE A 8 -7.79 7.05 -12.82
N LEU A 9 -6.92 6.07 -12.60
CA LEU A 9 -7.24 4.85 -11.87
C LEU A 9 -6.42 4.79 -10.58
N TYR A 10 -7.12 4.82 -9.43
CA TYR A 10 -6.50 4.61 -8.13
C TYR A 10 -6.37 3.11 -7.86
N VAL A 11 -5.17 2.67 -7.47
CA VAL A 11 -4.86 1.25 -7.26
C VAL A 11 -4.02 1.09 -6.00
N LEU A 12 -4.39 0.12 -5.17
CA LEU A 12 -3.61 -0.36 -4.02
C LEU A 12 -3.17 -1.80 -4.32
N PRO A 13 -2.05 -2.00 -5.05
CA PRO A 13 -1.72 -3.29 -5.64
C PRO A 13 -0.97 -4.24 -4.72
N THR A 14 -0.53 -3.76 -3.55
CA THR A 14 0.36 -4.51 -2.65
C THR A 14 -0.25 -4.56 -1.25
N PHE A 15 -0.48 -5.78 -0.73
CA PHE A 15 -1.04 -6.03 0.62
C PHE A 15 -2.28 -5.18 0.91
N GLN A 16 -3.21 -5.22 -0.01
CA GLN A 16 -4.36 -4.34 -0.13
C GLN A 16 -5.21 -4.31 1.16
N ASN A 17 -5.59 -3.12 1.58
CA ASN A 17 -6.59 -2.91 2.64
C ASN A 17 -8.00 -2.92 2.00
N PRO A 18 -8.92 -3.79 2.46
CA PRO A 18 -8.82 -4.69 3.61
C PRO A 18 -8.43 -6.14 3.27
N THR A 19 -8.29 -6.49 2.01
CA THR A 19 -8.25 -7.89 1.57
C THR A 19 -6.90 -8.60 1.79
N GLY A 20 -5.81 -7.88 2.10
CA GLY A 20 -4.47 -8.42 2.21
C GLY A 20 -3.89 -8.98 0.90
N ARG A 21 -4.57 -8.80 -0.23
CA ARG A 21 -4.15 -9.36 -1.52
C ARG A 21 -3.03 -8.53 -2.15
N THR A 22 -2.17 -9.22 -2.90
CA THR A 22 -1.14 -8.60 -3.74
C THR A 22 -1.38 -8.95 -5.19
N MET A 23 -1.39 -7.93 -6.05
CA MET A 23 -1.52 -8.09 -7.49
C MET A 23 -0.25 -8.78 -8.05
N SER A 24 -0.45 -9.85 -8.81
CA SER A 24 0.65 -10.61 -9.43
C SER A 24 1.43 -9.77 -10.44
N ASP A 25 2.66 -10.19 -10.72
CA ASP A 25 3.54 -9.52 -11.68
C ASP A 25 2.91 -9.39 -13.07
N ALA A 26 2.36 -10.48 -13.58
CA ALA A 26 1.68 -10.51 -14.88
C ALA A 26 0.48 -9.54 -14.92
N ARG A 27 -0.29 -9.46 -13.83
CA ARG A 27 -1.45 -8.57 -13.75
C ARG A 27 -1.05 -7.10 -13.66
N ARG A 28 0.08 -6.79 -12.99
CA ARG A 28 0.66 -5.44 -12.99
C ARG A 28 1.09 -5.02 -14.38
N ALA A 29 1.78 -5.90 -15.12
CA ALA A 29 2.19 -5.64 -16.49
C ALA A 29 0.99 -5.40 -17.43
N ALA A 30 -0.04 -6.24 -17.34
CA ALA A 30 -1.26 -6.09 -18.13
C ALA A 30 -2.00 -4.79 -17.81
N LEU A 31 -2.08 -4.41 -16.52
CA LEU A 31 -2.71 -3.17 -16.10
C LEU A 31 -1.99 -1.94 -16.63
N VAL A 32 -0.66 -1.91 -16.51
CA VAL A 32 0.16 -0.80 -17.03
C VAL A 32 0.00 -0.68 -18.54
N LYS A 33 0.04 -1.78 -19.27
CA LYS A 33 -0.17 -1.80 -20.72
C LYS A 33 -1.53 -1.21 -21.09
N ALA A 34 -2.61 -1.69 -20.48
CA ALA A 34 -3.96 -1.20 -20.77
C ALA A 34 -4.13 0.29 -20.38
N ALA A 35 -3.56 0.72 -19.25
CA ALA A 35 -3.61 2.11 -18.82
C ALA A 35 -2.86 3.04 -19.79
N ALA A 36 -1.69 2.62 -20.28
CA ALA A 36 -0.93 3.38 -21.28
C ALA A 36 -1.65 3.48 -22.63
N GLU A 37 -2.25 2.38 -23.11
CA GLU A 37 -3.04 2.36 -24.35
C GLU A 37 -4.27 3.29 -24.28
N LEU A 38 -4.87 3.43 -23.09
CA LEU A 38 -6.01 4.30 -22.84
C LEU A 38 -5.64 5.73 -22.44
N ASN A 39 -4.35 6.06 -22.35
CA ASN A 39 -3.86 7.33 -21.77
C ASN A 39 -4.50 7.62 -20.38
N LEU A 40 -4.72 6.59 -19.57
CA LEU A 40 -5.35 6.69 -18.26
C LEU A 40 -4.28 6.67 -17.15
N PRO A 41 -4.00 7.82 -16.50
CA PRO A 41 -3.00 7.89 -15.44
C PRO A 41 -3.32 6.95 -14.27
N LEU A 42 -2.28 6.37 -13.68
CA LEU A 42 -2.37 5.53 -12.49
C LEU A 42 -1.99 6.32 -11.24
N VAL A 43 -2.75 6.13 -10.17
CA VAL A 43 -2.38 6.57 -8.81
C VAL A 43 -2.17 5.31 -7.98
N GLU A 44 -0.91 4.94 -7.79
CA GLU A 44 -0.51 3.78 -7.01
C GLU A 44 -0.34 4.18 -5.55
N ASP A 45 -1.22 3.65 -4.68
CA ASP A 45 -1.09 3.81 -3.23
C ASP A 45 -0.39 2.59 -2.63
N ASN A 46 0.73 2.81 -1.95
CA ASN A 46 1.57 1.71 -1.45
C ASN A 46 2.05 1.92 -0.01
N PRO A 47 1.13 2.03 0.96
CA PRO A 47 1.50 2.24 2.37
C PRO A 47 2.07 1.01 3.05
N TYR A 48 1.89 -0.19 2.47
CA TYR A 48 2.26 -1.47 3.08
C TYR A 48 3.39 -2.21 2.36
N GLY A 49 3.88 -1.72 1.23
CA GLY A 49 4.81 -2.45 0.35
C GLY A 49 6.10 -2.92 1.01
N GLU A 50 6.56 -2.21 2.03
CA GLU A 50 7.73 -2.58 2.80
C GLU A 50 7.46 -3.67 3.85
N LEU A 51 6.19 -4.00 4.13
CA LEU A 51 5.81 -4.96 5.17
C LEU A 51 5.59 -6.38 4.61
N TRP A 52 6.48 -6.83 3.74
CA TRP A 52 6.50 -8.21 3.25
C TRP A 52 7.16 -9.16 4.26
N TYR A 53 6.81 -10.45 4.23
CA TYR A 53 7.28 -11.41 5.24
C TYR A 53 8.47 -12.25 4.75
N ASP A 54 8.32 -12.96 3.65
CA ASP A 54 9.33 -13.90 3.19
C ASP A 54 10.04 -13.43 1.92
N ALA A 55 9.35 -12.67 1.05
CA ALA A 55 9.90 -12.16 -0.19
C ALA A 55 9.27 -10.80 -0.55
N PRO A 56 10.03 -9.91 -1.20
CA PRO A 56 9.50 -8.62 -1.64
C PRO A 56 8.38 -8.81 -2.67
N PRO A 57 7.39 -7.90 -2.69
CA PRO A 57 6.34 -7.91 -3.69
C PRO A 57 6.89 -7.61 -5.09
N PRO A 58 6.11 -7.91 -6.15
CA PRO A 58 6.48 -7.54 -7.51
C PRO A 58 6.73 -6.04 -7.66
N LYS A 59 7.55 -5.67 -8.65
CA LYS A 59 7.86 -4.27 -8.98
C LYS A 59 6.59 -3.42 -9.08
N SER A 60 6.62 -2.20 -8.50
CA SER A 60 5.49 -1.26 -8.49
C SER A 60 4.99 -0.91 -9.90
N LEU A 61 3.75 -0.45 -10.01
CA LEU A 61 3.20 0.07 -11.27
C LEU A 61 3.98 1.29 -11.74
N THR A 62 4.25 2.21 -10.81
CA THR A 62 5.05 3.42 -11.07
C THR A 62 6.47 3.10 -11.52
N GLY A 63 7.08 2.05 -10.96
CA GLY A 63 8.38 1.58 -11.41
C GLY A 63 8.39 0.97 -12.82
N ARG A 64 7.21 0.64 -13.37
CA ARG A 64 7.02 0.11 -14.73
C ARG A 64 6.65 1.21 -15.74
N TRP A 65 5.97 2.25 -15.27
CA TRP A 65 5.48 3.35 -16.12
C TRP A 65 5.47 4.65 -15.32
N ALA A 66 6.66 5.24 -15.17
CA ALA A 66 6.87 6.42 -14.33
C ALA A 66 6.18 7.69 -14.88
N GLU A 67 6.14 7.85 -16.21
CA GLU A 67 5.57 9.03 -16.88
C GLU A 67 4.04 9.11 -16.74
N GLY A 68 3.35 7.96 -16.62
CA GLY A 68 1.90 7.88 -16.52
C GLY A 68 1.39 7.55 -15.11
N SER A 69 2.28 7.55 -14.12
CA SER A 69 1.90 7.12 -12.78
C SER A 69 2.32 8.11 -11.69
N ILE A 70 1.50 8.18 -10.64
CA ILE A 70 1.80 8.85 -9.38
C ILE A 70 1.89 7.78 -8.28
N TYR A 71 2.96 7.80 -7.49
CA TYR A 71 3.14 6.90 -6.36
C TYR A 71 2.90 7.65 -5.06
N LEU A 72 2.09 7.05 -4.18
CA LEU A 72 1.83 7.53 -2.83
C LEU A 72 2.50 6.59 -1.83
N GLY A 73 3.37 7.14 -1.00
CA GLY A 73 4.00 6.43 0.09
C GLY A 73 3.70 7.04 1.46
N SER A 74 3.88 6.27 2.51
CA SER A 74 3.58 6.70 3.88
C SER A 74 4.63 6.20 4.87
N PHE A 75 5.01 7.05 5.81
CA PHE A 75 5.82 6.66 6.97
C PHE A 75 4.99 6.09 8.13
N SER A 76 3.66 6.14 8.02
CA SER A 76 2.77 5.70 9.11
C SER A 76 2.90 4.22 9.47
N LYS A 77 3.31 3.37 8.54
CA LYS A 77 3.37 1.92 8.74
C LYS A 77 4.79 1.38 8.93
N VAL A 78 5.79 2.15 8.54
CA VAL A 78 7.22 1.75 8.63
C VAL A 78 8.01 2.55 9.65
N LEU A 79 7.44 3.65 10.16
CA LEU A 79 8.07 4.49 11.17
C LEU A 79 7.09 4.81 12.29
N VAL A 80 6.25 5.84 12.13
CA VAL A 80 5.31 6.25 13.18
C VAL A 80 4.07 6.95 12.61
N PRO A 81 2.85 6.46 12.92
CA PRO A 81 1.62 7.04 12.38
C PRO A 81 1.31 8.45 12.91
N GLY A 82 1.73 8.78 14.14
CA GLY A 82 1.43 10.05 14.79
C GLY A 82 2.07 11.27 14.12
N LEU A 83 3.13 11.12 13.35
CA LEU A 83 3.77 12.22 12.62
C LEU A 83 2.99 12.68 11.38
N ARG A 84 2.00 11.90 10.93
CA ARG A 84 1.14 12.23 9.78
C ARG A 84 1.91 12.61 8.53
N LEU A 85 2.97 11.88 8.20
CA LEU A 85 3.85 12.16 7.08
C LEU A 85 3.76 11.07 6.01
N GLY A 86 3.55 11.50 4.78
CA GLY A 86 3.63 10.71 3.57
C GLY A 86 4.46 11.44 2.51
N TYR A 87 4.63 10.80 1.36
CA TYR A 87 5.34 11.38 0.24
C TYR A 87 4.68 10.97 -1.08
N VAL A 88 4.91 11.79 -2.08
CA VAL A 88 4.43 11.55 -3.46
C VAL A 88 5.61 11.55 -4.40
N VAL A 89 5.65 10.55 -5.29
CA VAL A 89 6.54 10.54 -6.45
C VAL A 89 5.67 10.70 -7.69
N ALA A 90 5.88 11.77 -8.44
CA ALA A 90 5.04 12.13 -9.58
C ALA A 90 5.89 12.66 -10.75
N PRO A 91 5.37 12.61 -11.98
CA PRO A 91 5.98 13.32 -13.12
C PRO A 91 6.18 14.80 -12.80
N LYS A 92 7.27 15.38 -13.36
CA LYS A 92 7.66 16.77 -13.07
C LYS A 92 6.58 17.79 -13.44
N GLU A 93 5.79 17.49 -14.45
CA GLU A 93 4.70 18.35 -14.94
C GLU A 93 3.52 18.39 -13.95
N VAL A 94 3.33 17.32 -13.17
CA VAL A 94 2.24 17.20 -12.19
C VAL A 94 2.63 17.81 -10.84
N ALA A 95 3.89 17.71 -10.44
CA ALA A 95 4.36 18.11 -9.12
C ALA A 95 3.99 19.56 -8.71
N PRO A 96 4.11 20.59 -9.59
CA PRO A 96 3.70 21.95 -9.24
C PRO A 96 2.19 22.08 -8.94
N LYS A 97 1.36 21.29 -9.64
CA LYS A 97 -0.09 21.29 -9.42
C LYS A 97 -0.48 20.60 -8.12
N LEU A 98 0.22 19.53 -7.76
CA LEU A 98 0.07 18.89 -6.45
C LEU A 98 0.47 19.84 -5.32
N LEU A 99 1.55 20.62 -5.49
CA LEU A 99 1.96 21.64 -4.52
C LEU A 99 0.89 22.72 -4.35
N GLN A 100 0.33 23.25 -5.44
CA GLN A 100 -0.77 24.22 -5.39
C GLN A 100 -1.99 23.66 -4.66
N ALA A 101 -2.39 22.42 -4.97
CA ALA A 101 -3.51 21.76 -4.29
C ALA A 101 -3.23 21.54 -2.80
N LYS A 102 -2.02 21.14 -2.43
CA LYS A 102 -1.58 20.97 -1.05
C LYS A 102 -1.66 22.31 -0.27
N GLN A 103 -1.16 23.39 -0.88
CA GLN A 103 -1.23 24.73 -0.28
C GLN A 103 -2.67 25.20 -0.05
N ALA A 104 -3.57 24.87 -0.97
CA ALA A 104 -4.99 25.20 -0.83
C ALA A 104 -5.71 24.32 0.22
N ALA A 105 -5.27 23.07 0.41
CA ALA A 105 -5.91 22.13 1.32
C ALA A 105 -5.54 22.37 2.79
N ASP A 106 -4.25 22.50 3.12
CA ASP A 106 -3.76 22.61 4.49
C ASP A 106 -2.44 23.40 4.61
N LEU A 107 -2.10 24.17 3.59
CA LEU A 107 -0.90 24.96 3.46
C LEU A 107 0.37 24.11 3.33
N HIS A 108 0.75 23.39 4.38
CA HIS A 108 1.88 22.44 4.37
C HIS A 108 1.82 21.50 5.57
N THR A 109 2.43 20.34 5.44
CA THR A 109 2.73 19.45 6.57
C THR A 109 3.71 20.12 7.52
N PRO A 110 3.56 20.03 8.87
CA PRO A 110 4.45 20.66 9.82
C PRO A 110 5.94 20.39 9.53
N GLY A 111 6.72 21.46 9.36
CA GLY A 111 8.14 21.38 9.02
C GLY A 111 8.97 20.67 10.10
N PHE A 112 8.55 20.75 11.36
CA PHE A 112 9.19 20.03 12.46
C PHE A 112 9.12 18.51 12.24
N ASN A 113 7.93 17.98 11.91
CA ASN A 113 7.74 16.56 11.65
C ASN A 113 8.56 16.09 10.44
N GLN A 114 8.62 16.89 9.37
CA GLN A 114 9.44 16.60 8.21
C GLN A 114 10.93 16.52 8.56
N ARG A 115 11.45 17.47 9.35
CA ARG A 115 12.85 17.50 9.78
C ARG A 115 13.19 16.33 10.71
N MET A 116 12.29 15.97 11.63
CA MET A 116 12.47 14.80 12.49
C MET A 116 12.60 13.52 11.65
N VAL A 117 11.68 13.30 10.71
CA VAL A 117 11.75 12.13 9.84
C VAL A 117 13.02 12.15 8.99
N ALA A 118 13.36 13.29 8.40
CA ALA A 118 14.58 13.43 7.61
C ALA A 118 15.85 13.10 8.43
N GLU A 119 15.90 13.48 9.70
CA GLU A 119 17.03 13.16 10.60
C GLU A 119 17.08 11.66 10.91
N VAL A 120 15.92 11.05 11.22
CA VAL A 120 15.83 9.60 11.49
C VAL A 120 16.22 8.79 10.26
N LEU A 121 15.88 9.24 9.06
CA LEU A 121 16.22 8.53 7.81
C LEU A 121 17.73 8.54 7.51
N LYS A 122 18.48 9.50 8.04
CA LYS A 122 19.94 9.51 7.92
C LYS A 122 20.54 8.25 8.55
N GLY A 123 21.59 7.74 7.96
CA GLY A 123 22.31 6.58 8.48
C GLY A 123 21.56 5.24 8.36
N GLY A 124 20.60 5.12 7.45
CA GLY A 124 19.96 3.85 7.11
C GLY A 124 19.09 3.27 8.24
N PHE A 125 18.41 4.11 9.00
CA PHE A 125 17.54 3.63 10.09
C PHE A 125 16.46 2.65 9.60
N LEU A 126 15.77 2.97 8.51
CA LEU A 126 14.71 2.08 7.99
C LEU A 126 15.26 0.73 7.53
N ASP A 127 16.47 0.69 6.97
CA ASP A 127 17.09 -0.57 6.52
C ASP A 127 17.30 -1.54 7.69
N ARG A 128 17.54 -1.03 8.88
CA ARG A 128 17.70 -1.83 10.11
C ARG A 128 16.37 -2.07 10.82
N HIS A 129 15.46 -1.11 10.79
CA HIS A 129 14.20 -1.16 11.54
C HIS A 129 13.13 -2.00 10.81
N VAL A 130 12.98 -1.84 9.51
CA VAL A 130 11.92 -2.52 8.74
C VAL A 130 12.02 -4.05 8.85
N PRO A 131 13.20 -4.70 8.80
CA PRO A 131 13.28 -6.14 9.04
C PRO A 131 12.75 -6.59 10.40
N THR A 132 12.92 -5.79 11.47
CA THR A 132 12.41 -6.13 12.81
C THR A 132 10.89 -6.10 12.86
N ILE A 133 10.27 -5.09 12.24
CA ILE A 133 8.80 -5.03 12.20
C ILE A 133 8.20 -6.09 11.25
N ARG A 134 8.87 -6.44 10.16
CA ARG A 134 8.47 -7.58 9.31
C ARG A 134 8.41 -8.89 10.09
N ALA A 135 9.44 -9.19 10.87
CA ALA A 135 9.50 -10.38 11.71
C ALA A 135 8.35 -10.41 12.73
N LEU A 136 8.09 -9.28 13.39
CA LEU A 136 7.00 -9.15 14.36
C LEU A 136 5.63 -9.34 13.69
N TYR A 137 5.36 -8.68 12.57
CA TYR A 137 4.08 -8.83 11.88
C TYR A 137 3.88 -10.23 11.31
N LYS A 138 4.95 -10.88 10.83
CA LYS A 138 4.89 -12.29 10.43
C LYS A 138 4.48 -13.17 11.60
N GLN A 139 5.10 -13.00 12.77
CA GLN A 139 4.75 -13.76 13.97
C GLN A 139 3.29 -13.54 14.38
N GLN A 140 2.81 -12.29 14.33
CA GLN A 140 1.41 -11.98 14.64
C GLN A 140 0.45 -12.60 13.63
N ARG A 141 0.78 -12.54 12.32
CA ARG A 141 0.01 -13.22 11.27
C ARG A 141 -0.07 -14.71 11.52
N ASP A 142 1.05 -15.37 11.81
CA ASP A 142 1.12 -16.82 12.00
C ASP A 142 0.32 -17.24 13.26
N ALA A 143 0.41 -16.48 14.34
CA ALA A 143 -0.39 -16.70 15.53
C ALA A 143 -1.90 -16.56 15.27
N MET A 144 -2.32 -15.56 14.49
CA MET A 144 -3.71 -15.37 14.11
C MET A 144 -4.20 -16.49 13.20
N LEU A 145 -3.42 -16.93 12.21
CA LEU A 145 -3.78 -18.06 11.35
C LEU A 145 -3.93 -19.35 12.13
N ALA A 146 -3.04 -19.61 13.08
CA ALA A 146 -3.14 -20.78 13.96
C ALA A 146 -4.39 -20.73 14.87
N ALA A 147 -4.74 -19.54 15.36
CA ALA A 147 -5.96 -19.36 16.14
C ALA A 147 -7.22 -19.55 15.27
N LEU A 148 -7.26 -19.01 14.06
CA LEU A 148 -8.38 -19.21 13.13
C LEU A 148 -8.55 -20.70 12.78
N GLU A 149 -7.48 -21.41 12.51
CA GLU A 149 -7.52 -22.85 12.23
C GLU A 149 -8.09 -23.62 13.43
N ARG A 150 -7.66 -23.31 14.65
CA ARG A 150 -8.12 -23.98 15.86
C ARG A 150 -9.59 -23.68 16.19
N GLU A 151 -10.03 -22.41 16.02
CA GLU A 151 -11.35 -21.97 16.50
C GLU A 151 -12.42 -21.98 15.40
N MET A 152 -12.03 -21.83 14.13
CA MET A 152 -12.96 -21.59 13.02
C MET A 152 -12.96 -22.72 11.97
N ALA A 153 -12.04 -23.68 12.06
CA ALA A 153 -12.04 -24.81 11.13
C ALA A 153 -13.37 -25.59 11.21
N GLY A 154 -13.96 -25.90 10.07
CA GLY A 154 -15.24 -26.60 9.96
C GLY A 154 -16.49 -25.76 10.13
N LEU A 155 -16.39 -24.46 10.49
CA LEU A 155 -17.53 -23.56 10.64
C LEU A 155 -17.94 -22.88 9.32
N GLY A 156 -17.37 -23.26 8.16
CA GLY A 156 -17.66 -22.64 6.87
C GLY A 156 -17.05 -21.24 6.70
N VAL A 157 -16.19 -20.81 7.62
CA VAL A 157 -15.42 -19.57 7.51
C VAL A 157 -14.17 -19.83 6.68
N HIS A 158 -13.89 -18.93 5.74
CA HIS A 158 -12.69 -19.00 4.91
C HIS A 158 -11.81 -17.76 5.12
N TRP A 159 -10.49 -17.92 5.13
CA TRP A 159 -9.55 -16.82 5.26
C TRP A 159 -8.38 -16.95 4.29
N ASN A 160 -7.74 -15.83 4.02
CA ASN A 160 -6.52 -15.80 3.25
C ASN A 160 -5.28 -15.96 4.15
N SER A 161 -4.14 -16.28 3.53
CA SER A 161 -2.82 -16.24 4.17
C SER A 161 -1.97 -15.17 3.47
N PRO A 162 -2.00 -13.91 3.94
CA PRO A 162 -1.28 -12.83 3.30
C PRO A 162 0.23 -12.99 3.46
N GLN A 163 0.99 -12.58 2.43
CA GLN A 163 2.45 -12.64 2.40
C GLN A 163 3.10 -11.34 2.89
N GLY A 164 2.30 -10.43 3.42
CA GLY A 164 2.73 -9.15 3.94
C GLY A 164 1.54 -8.26 4.33
N GLY A 165 1.84 -7.04 4.74
CA GLY A 165 0.83 -6.08 5.15
C GLY A 165 0.34 -6.31 6.58
N MET A 166 -0.90 -5.93 6.84
CA MET A 166 -1.47 -5.90 8.19
C MET A 166 -2.88 -6.51 8.25
N PHE A 167 -3.36 -7.15 7.17
CA PHE A 167 -4.76 -7.55 7.06
C PHE A 167 -4.93 -9.03 6.75
N LEU A 168 -5.79 -9.68 7.52
CA LEU A 168 -6.41 -10.94 7.19
C LEU A 168 -7.84 -10.67 6.73
N TRP A 169 -8.27 -11.35 5.67
CA TRP A 169 -9.61 -11.25 5.14
C TRP A 169 -10.37 -12.53 5.39
N LEU A 170 -11.44 -12.45 6.18
CA LEU A 170 -12.31 -13.56 6.46
C LEU A 170 -13.59 -13.43 5.61
N ARG A 171 -14.05 -14.56 5.07
CA ARG A 171 -15.36 -14.68 4.43
C ARG A 171 -16.22 -15.58 5.30
N LEU A 172 -17.31 -15.04 5.78
CA LEU A 172 -18.30 -15.75 6.58
C LEU A 172 -19.16 -16.68 5.70
N PRO A 173 -19.79 -17.71 6.28
CA PRO A 173 -20.83 -18.48 5.61
C PRO A 173 -21.97 -17.60 5.10
N GLU A 174 -22.67 -18.10 4.08
CA GLU A 174 -23.83 -17.42 3.54
C GLU A 174 -24.91 -17.23 4.62
N GLY A 175 -25.53 -16.04 4.64
CA GLY A 175 -26.56 -15.68 5.63
C GLY A 175 -26.03 -15.07 6.93
N LEU A 176 -24.71 -14.97 7.14
CA LEU A 176 -24.14 -14.24 8.26
C LEU A 176 -23.69 -12.84 7.85
N ASP A 177 -24.01 -11.85 8.67
CA ASP A 177 -23.54 -10.47 8.56
C ASP A 177 -22.41 -10.22 9.55
N ALA A 178 -21.39 -9.45 9.17
CA ALA A 178 -20.26 -9.06 10.01
C ALA A 178 -20.49 -7.76 10.80
N THR A 179 -21.66 -7.09 10.65
CA THR A 179 -22.04 -5.86 11.37
C THR A 179 -22.75 -6.12 12.67
#